data_e08733eec33e42a0720d044364e0b074
#
_entry.id   e08733eec33e42a0720d044364e0b074
#
_cell.length_a   1.000
_cell.length_b   1.000
_cell.length_c   1.000
_cell.angle_alpha   90.00
_cell.angle_beta   90.00
_cell.angle_gamma   90.00
#
_symmetry.space_group_name_H-M   'P 1'
#
loop_
_entity.id
_entity.type
_entity.pdbx_description
1 polymer ?
#
loop_
_entity_poly.entity_id
_entity_poly.type
_entity_poly.pdbx_seq_one_letter_code
_entity_poly.pdbx_strand_id
1 'polypeptide(L)'
;GQTSQTALFENAPEQCHLFKNLENLGYKSNVVMNHDGHFDEFKGLVKKFGKIDEQPYDITNLPVAQYGFDNKPIYSDGAVLNSWLNKKGEDCAPCAMYYNTTSLHDGNQLANQARMSSLESYPIRHKNLFNDINGFIKNLEKRGRNVMLMIVPEHGAALKGDKVQFAGLREIPSPSIVSVPVAIKFIGKNVQSYSQTLVSESTSYFGLSELISGVLSTNFFAGNGNIADLVDTLPRAPKVAENADTIMMYVNKRPYIQLDGGDWTPYPQN
;
A
#
# COMPACT_ATOMS: atom_id res chain seq x y z
N GLY A 1 -24.34 16.41 -0.47
CA GLY A 1 -23.16 17.19 -0.86
C GLY A 1 -21.92 16.34 -0.70
N GLN A 2 -20.99 16.48 -1.61
CA GLN A 2 -19.69 15.79 -1.54
C GLN A 2 -18.92 16.29 -0.31
N THR A 3 -18.35 15.35 0.45
CA THR A 3 -17.46 15.69 1.55
C THR A 3 -16.03 15.70 1.00
N SER A 4 -15.28 16.78 1.18
CA SER A 4 -13.88 16.82 0.73
C SER A 4 -13.04 15.73 1.39
N GLN A 5 -12.02 15.21 0.72
CA GLN A 5 -11.12 14.21 1.29
C GLN A 5 -10.50 14.69 2.61
N THR A 6 -10.08 15.95 2.68
CA THR A 6 -9.54 16.56 3.91
C THR A 6 -10.56 16.48 5.05
N ALA A 7 -11.82 16.80 4.79
CA ALA A 7 -12.88 16.74 5.82
C ALA A 7 -13.17 15.30 6.28
N LEU A 8 -13.01 14.31 5.40
CA LEU A 8 -13.12 12.88 5.78
C LEU A 8 -12.02 12.48 6.75
N PHE A 9 -10.79 12.88 6.50
CA PHE A 9 -9.65 12.57 7.39
C PHE A 9 -9.72 13.32 8.72
N GLU A 10 -10.12 14.60 8.70
CA GLU A 10 -10.21 15.43 9.91
C GLU A 10 -11.31 14.97 10.86
N ASN A 11 -12.38 14.41 10.33
CA ASN A 11 -13.53 13.95 11.11
C ASN A 11 -13.62 12.43 11.25
N ALA A 12 -12.55 11.69 10.91
CA ALA A 12 -12.53 10.25 11.08
C ALA A 12 -12.68 9.88 12.57
N PRO A 13 -13.62 9.00 12.94
CA PRO A 13 -13.74 8.52 14.31
C PRO A 13 -12.46 7.83 14.79
N GLU A 14 -12.17 7.91 16.09
CA GLU A 14 -10.91 7.35 16.65
C GLU A 14 -10.73 5.87 16.32
N GLN A 15 -11.80 5.09 16.33
CA GLN A 15 -11.76 3.67 15.98
C GLN A 15 -11.37 3.38 14.52
N CYS A 16 -11.33 4.38 13.65
CA CYS A 16 -10.85 4.24 12.26
C CYS A 16 -9.33 4.33 12.12
N HIS A 17 -8.61 4.69 13.19
CA HIS A 17 -7.15 4.83 13.15
C HIS A 17 -6.47 3.50 13.49
N LEU A 18 -6.13 2.74 12.46
CA LEU A 18 -5.55 1.40 12.58
C LEU A 18 -4.35 1.34 13.54
N PHE A 19 -3.37 2.21 13.36
CA PHE A 19 -2.15 2.19 14.18
C PHE A 19 -2.43 2.55 15.63
N LYS A 20 -3.36 3.49 15.89
CA LYS A 20 -3.79 3.81 17.25
C LYS A 20 -4.49 2.64 17.92
N ASN A 21 -5.32 1.91 17.20
CA ASN A 21 -5.95 0.71 17.71
C ASN A 21 -4.92 -0.39 18.03
N LEU A 22 -3.91 -0.56 17.18
CA LEU A 22 -2.82 -1.51 17.43
C LEU A 22 -1.97 -1.09 18.65
N GLU A 23 -1.71 0.19 18.85
CA GLU A 23 -1.04 0.70 20.05
C GLU A 23 -1.84 0.39 21.33
N ASN A 24 -3.16 0.56 21.31
CA ASN A 24 -4.04 0.20 22.42
C ASN A 24 -4.01 -1.30 22.75
N LEU A 25 -3.62 -2.14 21.77
CA LEU A 25 -3.37 -3.57 21.95
C LEU A 25 -1.90 -3.89 22.33
N GLY A 26 -1.08 -2.87 22.59
CA GLY A 26 0.31 -3.03 23.03
C GLY A 26 1.33 -3.13 21.90
N TYR A 27 0.94 -2.90 20.64
CA TYR A 27 1.88 -2.85 19.52
C TYR A 27 2.64 -1.53 19.51
N LYS A 28 3.94 -1.58 19.24
CA LYS A 28 4.74 -0.39 18.97
C LYS A 28 4.66 -0.02 17.52
N SER A 29 4.17 1.18 17.22
CA SER A 29 4.11 1.70 15.86
C SER A 29 5.49 2.10 15.34
N ASN A 30 5.74 1.86 14.07
CA ASN A 30 6.96 2.27 13.38
C ASN A 30 6.61 2.86 12.02
N VAL A 31 7.26 3.97 11.66
CA VAL A 31 7.18 4.58 10.34
C VAL A 31 8.52 4.38 9.63
N VAL A 32 8.48 3.73 8.49
CA VAL A 32 9.65 3.49 7.65
C VAL A 32 9.31 3.92 6.22
N MET A 33 10.20 4.66 5.59
CA MET A 33 10.03 5.14 4.22
C MET A 33 11.33 4.95 3.46
N ASN A 34 11.27 4.77 2.15
CA ASN A 34 12.48 4.78 1.33
C ASN A 34 12.78 6.14 0.69
N HIS A 35 12.11 7.19 1.13
CA HIS A 35 12.25 8.57 0.69
C HIS A 35 12.19 9.54 1.87
N ASP A 36 12.46 10.83 1.64
CA ASP A 36 12.54 11.82 2.71
C ASP A 36 11.16 12.27 3.27
N GLY A 37 10.07 11.89 2.61
CA GLY A 37 8.69 12.22 3.03
C GLY A 37 8.34 13.70 2.99
N HIS A 38 9.11 14.53 2.26
CA HIS A 38 8.83 15.96 2.14
C HIS A 38 7.77 16.28 1.09
N PHE A 39 7.63 15.45 0.06
CA PHE A 39 6.63 15.68 -0.98
C PHE A 39 5.22 15.70 -0.36
N ASP A 40 4.45 16.74 -0.67
CA ASP A 40 3.12 17.02 -0.10
C ASP A 40 3.05 16.92 1.44
N GLU A 41 4.14 17.25 2.13
CA GLU A 41 4.24 17.15 3.59
C GLU A 41 3.86 15.75 4.13
N PHE A 42 4.16 14.70 3.37
CA PHE A 42 3.70 13.34 3.62
C PHE A 42 3.98 12.84 5.05
N LYS A 43 5.14 13.20 5.63
CA LYS A 43 5.44 12.93 7.04
C LYS A 43 4.40 13.52 7.99
N GLY A 44 3.99 14.76 7.70
CA GLY A 44 2.96 15.45 8.47
C GLY A 44 1.60 14.76 8.35
N LEU A 45 1.26 14.30 7.14
CA LEU A 45 0.01 13.55 6.90
C LEU A 45 -0.01 12.23 7.66
N VAL A 46 1.06 11.45 7.62
CA VAL A 46 1.18 10.19 8.38
C VAL A 46 1.01 10.43 9.88
N LYS A 47 1.64 11.46 10.42
CA LYS A 47 1.49 11.83 11.83
C LYS A 47 0.08 12.32 12.14
N LYS A 48 -0.43 13.28 11.38
CA LYS A 48 -1.72 13.95 11.66
C LYS A 48 -2.90 12.98 11.47
N PHE A 49 -2.94 12.28 10.36
CA PHE A 49 -4.08 11.44 9.97
C PHE A 49 -3.88 9.94 10.26
N GLY A 50 -2.65 9.44 10.16
CA GLY A 50 -2.32 8.08 10.57
C GLY A 50 -2.30 7.88 12.09
N LYS A 51 -2.23 9.01 12.85
CA LYS A 51 -2.06 9.01 14.31
C LYS A 51 -0.86 8.17 14.78
N ILE A 52 0.22 8.25 14.01
CA ILE A 52 1.49 7.61 14.36
C ILE A 52 2.45 8.70 14.79
N ASP A 53 2.75 8.76 16.08
CA ASP A 53 3.63 9.79 16.66
C ASP A 53 5.12 9.48 16.52
N GLU A 54 5.46 8.23 16.19
CA GLU A 54 6.85 7.79 16.00
C GLU A 54 7.53 8.56 14.85
N GLN A 55 8.78 8.95 15.07
CA GLN A 55 9.57 9.58 14.01
C GLN A 55 9.94 8.54 12.93
N PRO A 56 9.92 8.93 11.65
CA PRO A 56 10.37 8.04 10.59
C PRO A 56 11.79 7.52 10.82
N TYR A 57 12.00 6.26 10.50
CA TYR A 57 13.31 5.62 10.59
C TYR A 57 14.35 6.36 9.75
N ASP A 58 15.53 6.61 10.33
CA ASP A 58 16.62 7.30 9.63
C ASP A 58 17.26 6.41 8.54
N ILE A 59 17.21 6.90 7.31
CA ILE A 59 17.67 6.23 6.09
C ILE A 59 18.84 6.96 5.41
N THR A 60 19.34 8.05 5.97
CA THR A 60 20.24 9.00 5.29
C THR A 60 21.56 8.38 4.81
N ASN A 61 22.01 7.31 5.42
CA ASN A 61 23.27 6.62 5.08
C ASN A 61 23.05 5.33 4.28
N LEU A 62 21.87 5.11 3.74
CA LEU A 62 21.57 3.91 2.96
C LEU A 62 21.83 4.13 1.46
N PRO A 63 22.04 3.08 0.67
CA PRO A 63 22.30 3.22 -0.75
C PRO A 63 21.09 3.76 -1.51
N VAL A 64 21.32 4.76 -2.35
CA VAL A 64 20.34 5.34 -3.27
C VAL A 64 20.15 4.39 -4.45
N ALA A 65 18.92 3.98 -4.70
CA ALA A 65 18.54 3.12 -5.82
C ALA A 65 17.96 3.89 -7.00
N GLN A 66 17.30 5.00 -6.72
CA GLN A 66 16.58 5.80 -7.73
C GLN A 66 16.62 7.28 -7.34
N TYR A 67 16.25 8.13 -8.27
CA TYR A 67 15.89 9.53 -8.03
C TYR A 67 14.45 9.77 -8.46
N GLY A 68 13.69 10.48 -7.64
CA GLY A 68 12.33 10.90 -7.94
C GLY A 68 12.26 11.91 -9.09
N PHE A 69 11.05 12.19 -9.55
CA PHE A 69 10.80 13.24 -10.56
C PHE A 69 11.27 14.64 -10.08
N ASP A 70 11.36 14.85 -8.78
CA ASP A 70 11.88 16.04 -8.09
C ASP A 70 13.40 16.00 -7.85
N ASN A 71 14.09 15.00 -8.40
CA ASN A 71 15.51 14.71 -8.19
C ASN A 71 15.92 14.35 -6.74
N LYS A 72 14.97 14.06 -5.87
CA LYS A 72 15.26 13.58 -4.52
C LYS A 72 15.68 12.11 -4.53
N PRO A 73 16.59 11.70 -3.62
CA PRO A 73 17.01 10.31 -3.53
C PRO A 73 15.88 9.41 -3.04
N ILE A 74 15.76 8.25 -3.68
CA ILE A 74 14.93 7.13 -3.25
C ILE A 74 15.89 5.99 -2.95
N TYR A 75 15.85 5.54 -1.71
CA TYR A 75 16.80 4.53 -1.21
C TYR A 75 16.33 3.12 -1.57
N SER A 76 17.27 2.16 -1.62
CA SER A 76 16.94 0.75 -1.87
C SER A 76 15.96 0.22 -0.83
N ASP A 77 14.84 -0.31 -1.28
CA ASP A 77 13.82 -0.91 -0.40
C ASP A 77 14.42 -2.03 0.46
N GLY A 78 15.23 -2.88 -0.14
CA GLY A 78 15.91 -3.96 0.56
C GLY A 78 16.89 -3.46 1.63
N ALA A 79 17.63 -2.39 1.34
CA ALA A 79 18.54 -1.79 2.32
C ALA A 79 17.79 -1.15 3.48
N VAL A 80 16.70 -0.42 3.19
CA VAL A 80 15.85 0.24 4.21
C VAL A 80 15.21 -0.79 5.13
N LEU A 81 14.50 -1.76 4.57
CA LEU A 81 13.79 -2.79 5.33
C LEU A 81 14.73 -3.64 6.18
N ASN A 82 15.88 -4.07 5.61
CA ASN A 82 16.84 -4.87 6.35
C ASN A 82 17.61 -4.05 7.40
N SER A 83 17.91 -2.77 7.14
CA SER A 83 18.50 -1.89 8.14
C SER A 83 17.56 -1.70 9.34
N TRP A 84 16.29 -1.43 9.09
CA TRP A 84 15.28 -1.36 10.15
C TRP A 84 15.18 -2.67 10.93
N LEU A 85 15.07 -3.80 10.23
CA LEU A 85 14.96 -5.12 10.85
C LEU A 85 16.15 -5.44 11.75
N ASN A 86 17.37 -5.05 11.35
CA ASN A 86 18.58 -5.29 12.13
C ASN A 86 18.73 -4.38 13.35
N LYS A 87 18.24 -3.13 13.28
CA LYS A 87 18.47 -2.13 14.32
C LYS A 87 17.30 -2.00 15.30
N LYS A 88 16.08 -2.18 14.82
CA LYS A 88 14.84 -1.97 15.59
C LYS A 88 13.97 -3.21 15.67
N GLY A 89 14.01 -4.09 14.66
CA GLY A 89 13.09 -5.19 14.53
C GLY A 89 13.20 -6.24 15.64
N GLU A 90 14.36 -6.41 16.28
CA GLU A 90 14.52 -7.38 17.37
C GLU A 90 13.88 -6.90 18.68
N ASP A 91 14.01 -5.61 18.98
CA ASP A 91 13.47 -5.01 20.19
C ASP A 91 12.00 -4.59 20.06
N CYS A 92 11.46 -4.69 18.85
CA CYS A 92 10.09 -4.32 18.53
C CYS A 92 9.20 -5.56 18.45
N ALA A 93 8.65 -5.99 19.58
CA ALA A 93 7.69 -7.08 19.65
C ALA A 93 6.72 -6.88 20.82
N PRO A 94 5.39 -6.83 20.57
CA PRO A 94 4.78 -6.77 19.24
C PRO A 94 4.96 -5.42 18.57
N CYS A 95 5.03 -5.40 17.23
CA CYS A 95 5.12 -4.16 16.50
C CYS A 95 4.25 -4.10 15.23
N ALA A 96 3.84 -2.88 14.90
CA ALA A 96 3.16 -2.54 13.67
C ALA A 96 4.06 -1.58 12.88
N MET A 97 4.40 -1.93 11.64
CA MET A 97 5.22 -1.10 10.77
C MET A 97 4.38 -0.57 9.61
N TYR A 98 4.34 0.74 9.45
CA TYR A 98 3.92 1.38 8.23
C TYR A 98 5.15 1.60 7.35
N TYR A 99 5.20 0.91 6.21
CA TYR A 99 6.24 1.09 5.22
C TYR A 99 5.67 1.78 3.99
N ASN A 100 6.22 2.94 3.64
CA ASN A 100 5.87 3.63 2.41
C ASN A 100 7.06 3.62 1.45
N THR A 101 6.80 3.21 0.21
CA THR A 101 7.79 3.19 -0.86
C THR A 101 7.30 3.93 -2.09
N THR A 102 8.14 4.79 -2.65
CA THR A 102 7.89 5.48 -3.91
C THR A 102 8.65 4.86 -5.08
N SER A 103 9.22 3.67 -4.91
CA SER A 103 10.05 3.00 -5.95
C SER A 103 9.32 2.78 -7.28
N LEU A 104 8.00 2.70 -7.28
CA LEU A 104 7.20 2.55 -8.51
C LEU A 104 6.54 3.85 -8.98
N HIS A 105 6.80 4.98 -8.32
CA HIS A 105 6.22 6.25 -8.72
C HIS A 105 6.63 6.63 -10.15
N ASP A 106 5.71 7.27 -10.88
CA ASP A 106 5.98 7.75 -12.24
C ASP A 106 7.09 8.82 -12.24
N GLY A 107 7.85 8.90 -13.34
CA GLY A 107 8.97 9.84 -13.48
C GLY A 107 10.26 9.46 -12.78
N ASN A 108 10.27 8.45 -11.93
CA ASN A 108 11.49 7.99 -11.25
C ASN A 108 12.55 7.48 -12.24
N GLN A 109 13.81 7.78 -11.93
CA GLN A 109 14.98 7.37 -12.70
C GLN A 109 15.86 6.42 -11.88
N LEU A 110 16.32 5.33 -12.48
CA LEU A 110 17.28 4.43 -11.86
C LEU A 110 18.61 5.14 -11.62
N ALA A 111 19.18 5.00 -10.43
CA ALA A 111 20.50 5.52 -10.14
C ALA A 111 21.56 4.81 -11.02
N ASN A 112 22.59 5.56 -11.45
CA ASN A 112 23.70 5.04 -12.24
C ASN A 112 23.33 4.41 -13.60
N GLN A 113 22.17 4.77 -14.15
CA GLN A 113 21.74 4.34 -15.48
C GLN A 113 21.39 5.55 -16.35
N ALA A 114 21.41 5.35 -17.68
CA ALA A 114 20.90 6.35 -18.60
C ALA A 114 19.42 6.64 -18.33
N ARG A 115 18.99 7.87 -18.58
CA ARG A 115 17.59 8.28 -18.41
C ARG A 115 16.68 7.44 -19.30
N MET A 116 15.65 6.89 -18.73
CA MET A 116 14.64 6.07 -19.38
C MET A 116 13.26 6.71 -19.22
N SER A 117 12.35 6.42 -20.13
CA SER A 117 10.93 6.71 -19.92
C SER A 117 10.38 5.87 -18.74
N SER A 118 9.28 6.33 -18.15
CA SER A 118 8.60 5.56 -17.09
C SER A 118 8.17 4.18 -17.61
N LEU A 119 7.71 4.10 -18.84
CA LEU A 119 7.27 2.84 -19.44
C LEU A 119 8.42 1.82 -19.56
N GLU A 120 9.62 2.26 -19.91
CA GLU A 120 10.82 1.41 -20.02
C GLU A 120 11.37 1.02 -18.67
N SER A 121 11.44 1.97 -17.73
CA SER A 121 12.04 1.75 -16.40
C SER A 121 11.13 0.98 -15.44
N TYR A 122 9.80 1.08 -15.57
CA TYR A 122 8.86 0.48 -14.64
C TYR A 122 9.04 -1.04 -14.45
N PRO A 123 9.17 -1.87 -15.49
CA PRO A 123 9.37 -3.31 -15.31
C PRO A 123 10.64 -3.64 -14.52
N ILE A 124 11.71 -2.84 -14.70
CA ILE A 124 12.97 -3.00 -13.99
C ILE A 124 12.78 -2.65 -12.51
N ARG A 125 12.18 -1.50 -12.24
CA ARG A 125 11.90 -1.01 -10.88
C ARG A 125 10.96 -1.97 -10.13
N HIS A 126 9.93 -2.46 -10.81
CA HIS A 126 9.01 -3.45 -10.27
C HIS A 126 9.73 -4.74 -9.87
N LYS A 127 10.59 -5.29 -10.76
CA LYS A 127 11.38 -6.48 -10.46
C LYS A 127 12.31 -6.25 -9.26
N ASN A 128 12.96 -5.09 -9.19
CA ASN A 128 13.86 -4.76 -8.09
C ASN A 128 13.11 -4.69 -6.76
N LEU A 129 11.99 -3.97 -6.71
CA LEU A 129 11.15 -3.86 -5.50
C LEU A 129 10.70 -5.23 -5.01
N PHE A 130 10.21 -6.10 -5.90
CA PHE A 130 9.74 -7.43 -5.48
C PHE A 130 10.88 -8.36 -5.07
N ASN A 131 12.07 -8.22 -5.66
CA ASN A 131 13.28 -8.92 -5.19
C ASN A 131 13.67 -8.47 -3.77
N ASP A 132 13.63 -7.17 -3.49
CA ASP A 132 13.91 -6.58 -2.19
C ASP A 132 12.91 -7.04 -1.12
N ILE A 133 11.62 -7.00 -1.44
CA ILE A 133 10.56 -7.52 -0.56
C ILE A 133 10.74 -9.02 -0.30
N ASN A 134 11.03 -9.81 -1.33
CA ASN A 134 11.28 -11.25 -1.16
C ASN A 134 12.50 -11.53 -0.29
N GLY A 135 13.56 -10.74 -0.43
CA GLY A 135 14.74 -10.79 0.45
C GLY A 135 14.39 -10.50 1.90
N PHE A 136 13.58 -9.48 2.13
CA PHE A 136 13.08 -9.12 3.47
C PHE A 136 12.21 -10.24 4.07
N ILE A 137 11.29 -10.82 3.30
CA ILE A 137 10.47 -11.95 3.73
C ILE A 137 11.35 -13.12 4.20
N LYS A 138 12.35 -13.50 3.40
CA LYS A 138 13.31 -14.57 3.77
C LYS A 138 14.05 -14.28 5.08
N ASN A 139 14.38 -13.01 5.35
CA ASN A 139 15.02 -12.61 6.59
C ASN A 139 14.06 -12.68 7.79
N LEU A 140 12.79 -12.34 7.61
CA LEU A 140 11.75 -12.54 8.62
C LEU A 140 11.54 -14.02 8.94
N GLU A 141 11.46 -14.86 7.92
CA GLU A 141 11.34 -16.33 8.04
C GLU A 141 12.50 -16.92 8.84
N LYS A 142 13.75 -16.54 8.50
CA LYS A 142 14.96 -17.00 9.21
C LYS A 142 14.97 -16.63 10.70
N ARG A 143 14.38 -15.49 11.06
CA ARG A 143 14.26 -15.04 12.46
C ARG A 143 13.11 -15.72 13.21
N GLY A 144 12.30 -16.50 12.52
CA GLY A 144 11.16 -17.20 13.11
C GLY A 144 10.10 -16.27 13.69
N ARG A 145 9.94 -15.07 13.13
CA ARG A 145 8.93 -14.09 13.57
C ARG A 145 7.55 -14.47 13.06
N ASN A 146 6.54 -14.18 13.85
CA ASN A 146 5.15 -14.22 13.42
C ASN A 146 4.79 -12.86 12.81
N VAL A 147 4.52 -12.81 11.51
CA VAL A 147 4.29 -11.56 10.78
C VAL A 147 3.12 -11.73 9.81
N MET A 148 2.20 -10.80 9.81
CA MET A 148 1.27 -10.55 8.73
C MET A 148 1.85 -9.41 7.88
N LEU A 149 2.27 -9.72 6.67
CA LEU A 149 2.79 -8.74 5.71
C LEU A 149 1.71 -8.44 4.68
N MET A 150 1.40 -7.15 4.51
CA MET A 150 0.41 -6.68 3.55
C MET A 150 1.09 -5.73 2.56
N ILE A 151 0.86 -5.94 1.27
CA ILE A 151 1.28 -5.05 0.18
C ILE A 151 0.00 -4.45 -0.40
N VAL A 152 -0.14 -3.14 -0.22
CA VAL A 152 -1.33 -2.40 -0.62
C VAL A 152 -0.90 -1.21 -1.49
N PRO A 153 -0.97 -1.31 -2.82
CA PRO A 153 -0.73 -0.16 -3.68
C PRO A 153 -1.78 0.92 -3.45
N GLU A 154 -1.37 2.18 -3.46
CA GLU A 154 -2.27 3.33 -3.31
C GLU A 154 -3.18 3.48 -4.53
N HIS A 155 -2.59 3.38 -5.72
CA HIS A 155 -3.27 3.44 -7.01
C HIS A 155 -2.50 2.64 -8.07
N GLY A 156 -3.13 2.40 -9.21
CA GLY A 156 -2.48 1.80 -10.37
C GLY A 156 -1.60 2.81 -11.14
N ALA A 157 -0.74 2.29 -11.98
CA ALA A 157 0.15 3.11 -12.81
C ALA A 157 -0.53 3.52 -14.13
N ALA A 158 -0.50 4.83 -14.44
CA ALA A 158 -1.02 5.40 -15.69
C ALA A 158 0.05 5.41 -16.81
N LEU A 159 0.78 4.33 -17.01
CA LEU A 159 1.98 4.30 -17.86
C LEU A 159 1.71 4.55 -19.34
N LYS A 160 0.58 4.11 -19.86
CA LYS A 160 0.25 4.20 -21.29
C LYS A 160 -0.86 5.20 -21.62
N GLY A 161 -1.54 5.70 -20.61
CA GLY A 161 -2.82 6.38 -20.81
C GLY A 161 -3.89 5.46 -21.40
N ASP A 162 -4.99 6.03 -21.81
CA ASP A 162 -6.12 5.34 -22.43
C ASP A 162 -6.89 6.29 -23.38
N LYS A 163 -8.12 5.95 -23.75
CA LYS A 163 -8.95 6.80 -24.64
C LYS A 163 -9.47 8.08 -23.98
N VAL A 164 -9.33 8.21 -22.65
CA VAL A 164 -9.92 9.31 -21.87
C VAL A 164 -8.85 10.26 -21.36
N GLN A 165 -7.64 9.77 -21.07
CA GLN A 165 -6.55 10.59 -20.57
C GLN A 165 -5.18 10.12 -21.06
N PHE A 166 -4.23 11.05 -21.10
CA PHE A 166 -2.85 10.78 -21.52
C PHE A 166 -2.06 9.97 -20.48
N ALA A 167 -0.95 9.38 -20.93
CA ALA A 167 -0.01 8.70 -20.05
C ALA A 167 0.50 9.64 -18.95
N GLY A 168 0.57 9.13 -17.73
CA GLY A 168 0.99 9.88 -16.52
C GLY A 168 -0.13 10.68 -15.85
N LEU A 169 -1.25 10.94 -16.52
CA LEU A 169 -2.39 11.65 -15.94
C LEU A 169 -3.26 10.71 -15.12
N ARG A 170 -3.82 11.23 -14.01
CA ARG A 170 -4.63 10.48 -13.04
C ARG A 170 -5.87 11.26 -12.57
N GLU A 171 -6.21 12.34 -13.26
CA GLU A 171 -7.36 13.19 -12.94
C GLU A 171 -8.67 12.44 -13.10
N ILE A 172 -8.72 11.53 -14.07
CA ILE A 172 -9.88 10.67 -14.29
C ILE A 172 -9.61 9.30 -13.67
N PRO A 173 -10.43 8.85 -12.71
CA PRO A 173 -10.25 7.56 -12.04
C PRO A 173 -10.56 6.40 -13.01
N SER A 174 -9.60 6.06 -13.87
CA SER A 174 -9.74 4.97 -14.83
C SER A 174 -9.66 3.58 -14.15
N PRO A 175 -10.19 2.52 -14.79
CA PRO A 175 -10.11 1.16 -14.26
C PRO A 175 -8.71 0.70 -13.89
N SER A 176 -7.71 1.10 -14.67
CA SER A 176 -6.29 0.75 -14.43
C SER A 176 -5.67 1.48 -13.24
N ILE A 177 -6.23 2.63 -12.84
CA ILE A 177 -5.77 3.42 -11.70
C ILE A 177 -6.44 2.95 -10.40
N VAL A 178 -7.75 2.68 -10.44
CA VAL A 178 -8.53 2.39 -9.24
C VAL A 178 -8.57 0.91 -8.85
N SER A 179 -8.22 0.01 -9.76
CA SER A 179 -8.20 -1.44 -9.49
C SER A 179 -6.79 -1.90 -9.18
N VAL A 180 -6.45 -1.96 -7.90
CA VAL A 180 -5.12 -2.37 -7.43
C VAL A 180 -5.14 -3.76 -6.80
N PRO A 181 -4.14 -4.61 -7.04
CA PRO A 181 -4.01 -5.88 -6.36
C PRO A 181 -3.50 -5.68 -4.93
N VAL A 182 -4.11 -6.37 -3.97
CA VAL A 182 -3.58 -6.46 -2.60
C VAL A 182 -3.00 -7.84 -2.41
N ALA A 183 -1.81 -7.92 -1.82
CA ALA A 183 -1.18 -9.19 -1.49
C ALA A 183 -0.95 -9.28 0.03
N ILE A 184 -1.23 -10.45 0.59
CA ILE A 184 -1.08 -10.73 2.02
C ILE A 184 -0.29 -12.01 2.19
N LYS A 185 0.73 -11.96 3.04
CA LYS A 185 1.53 -13.13 3.39
C LYS A 185 1.61 -13.27 4.91
N PHE A 186 1.32 -14.46 5.38
CA PHE A 186 1.53 -14.85 6.76
C PHE A 186 2.87 -15.59 6.89
N ILE A 187 3.69 -15.17 7.83
CA ILE A 187 5.01 -15.73 8.13
C ILE A 187 4.98 -16.15 9.60
N GLY A 188 5.38 -17.38 9.91
CA GLY A 188 5.41 -17.89 11.27
C GLY A 188 5.66 -19.39 11.32
N LYS A 189 6.23 -19.87 12.43
CA LYS A 189 6.56 -21.32 12.58
C LYS A 189 5.35 -22.21 12.56
N ASN A 190 4.22 -21.73 13.08
CA ASN A 190 2.98 -22.50 13.19
C ASN A 190 1.99 -22.16 12.07
N VAL A 191 2.37 -21.31 11.13
CA VAL A 191 1.55 -21.04 9.95
C VAL A 191 1.61 -22.27 9.06
N GLN A 192 0.46 -22.92 8.88
CA GLN A 192 0.38 -24.05 7.97
C GLN A 192 0.72 -23.63 6.55
N SER A 193 1.40 -24.51 5.82
CA SER A 193 1.62 -24.30 4.39
C SER A 193 0.28 -24.20 3.68
N TYR A 194 0.04 -23.08 3.02
CA TYR A 194 -1.19 -22.86 2.26
C TYR A 194 -0.87 -22.58 0.80
N SER A 195 -1.74 -23.04 -0.07
CA SER A 195 -1.70 -22.65 -1.48
C SER A 195 -2.16 -21.21 -1.63
N GLN A 196 -1.67 -20.53 -2.67
CA GLN A 196 -2.14 -19.20 -3.00
C GLN A 196 -3.66 -19.21 -3.20
N THR A 197 -4.35 -18.37 -2.46
CA THR A 197 -5.79 -18.13 -2.63
C THR A 197 -5.98 -16.80 -3.36
N LEU A 198 -6.71 -16.84 -4.47
CA LEU A 198 -7.07 -15.65 -5.22
C LEU A 198 -8.50 -15.22 -4.88
N VAL A 199 -8.63 -14.00 -4.38
CA VAL A 199 -9.93 -13.35 -4.14
C VAL A 199 -10.21 -12.40 -5.28
N SER A 200 -11.21 -12.69 -6.10
CA SER A 200 -11.55 -11.91 -7.30
C SER A 200 -12.47 -10.72 -7.00
N GLU A 201 -13.23 -10.81 -5.92
CA GLU A 201 -14.12 -9.73 -5.49
C GLU A 201 -13.33 -8.62 -4.81
N SER A 202 -13.78 -7.38 -5.05
CA SER A 202 -13.16 -6.21 -4.45
C SER A 202 -13.52 -6.08 -2.96
N THR A 203 -12.53 -5.63 -2.20
CA THR A 203 -12.67 -5.22 -0.80
C THR A 203 -12.22 -3.77 -0.66
N SER A 204 -12.15 -3.27 0.55
CA SER A 204 -11.70 -1.92 0.87
C SER A 204 -10.69 -1.94 2.04
N TYR A 205 -10.16 -0.78 2.40
CA TYR A 205 -9.34 -0.66 3.62
C TYR A 205 -10.10 -1.10 4.88
N PHE A 206 -11.43 -0.89 4.90
CA PHE A 206 -12.26 -1.42 5.98
C PHE A 206 -12.19 -2.95 6.04
N GLY A 207 -12.33 -3.64 4.90
CA GLY A 207 -12.17 -5.10 4.86
C GLY A 207 -10.77 -5.57 5.27
N LEU A 208 -9.72 -4.81 4.94
CA LEU A 208 -8.37 -5.11 5.41
C LEU A 208 -8.23 -4.93 6.93
N SER A 209 -8.87 -3.93 7.51
CA SER A 209 -8.95 -3.75 8.97
C SER A 209 -9.66 -4.91 9.65
N GLU A 210 -10.77 -5.38 9.09
CA GLU A 210 -11.50 -6.56 9.59
C GLU A 210 -10.63 -7.82 9.53
N LEU A 211 -9.86 -8.00 8.47
CA LEU A 211 -8.91 -9.10 8.36
C LEU A 211 -7.84 -9.06 9.47
N ILE A 212 -7.27 -7.90 9.75
CA ILE A 212 -6.30 -7.71 10.84
C ILE A 212 -6.96 -8.05 12.17
N SER A 213 -8.16 -7.56 12.41
CA SER A 213 -8.94 -7.85 13.61
C SER A 213 -9.20 -9.34 13.78
N GLY A 214 -9.58 -10.03 12.71
CA GLY A 214 -9.76 -11.49 12.69
C GLY A 214 -8.48 -12.25 13.03
N VAL A 215 -7.35 -11.86 12.47
CA VAL A 215 -6.03 -12.47 12.78
C VAL A 215 -5.66 -12.28 14.26
N LEU A 216 -5.92 -11.12 14.83
CA LEU A 216 -5.60 -10.82 16.22
C LEU A 216 -6.53 -11.56 17.18
N SER A 217 -7.83 -11.62 16.89
CA SER A 217 -8.82 -12.24 17.76
C SER A 217 -8.77 -13.77 17.77
N THR A 218 -8.37 -14.40 16.66
CA THR A 218 -8.31 -15.88 16.54
C THR A 218 -6.99 -16.49 17.03
N ASN A 219 -6.05 -15.67 17.49
CA ASN A 219 -4.70 -16.14 17.81
C ASN A 219 -4.07 -16.97 16.67
N PHE A 220 -4.20 -16.45 15.46
CA PHE A 220 -3.88 -17.11 14.19
C PHE A 220 -2.50 -17.79 14.19
N PHE A 221 -1.49 -17.12 14.71
CA PHE A 221 -0.11 -17.62 14.74
C PHE A 221 0.15 -18.73 15.77
N ALA A 222 -0.80 -19.04 16.63
CA ALA A 222 -0.74 -20.20 17.50
C ALA A 222 -1.26 -21.48 16.83
N GLY A 223 -1.65 -21.39 15.57
CA GLY A 223 -2.18 -22.53 14.80
C GLY A 223 -3.70 -22.71 14.88
N ASN A 224 -4.40 -21.74 15.47
CA ASN A 224 -5.86 -21.83 15.67
C ASN A 224 -6.67 -21.18 14.52
N GLY A 225 -5.99 -20.53 13.57
CA GLY A 225 -6.65 -19.79 12.49
C GLY A 225 -6.57 -20.49 11.14
N ASN A 226 -7.65 -20.37 10.37
CA ASN A 226 -7.73 -20.81 8.99
C ASN A 226 -7.84 -19.60 8.06
N ILE A 227 -6.94 -19.52 7.07
CA ILE A 227 -6.93 -18.41 6.09
C ILE A 227 -8.23 -18.39 5.27
N ALA A 228 -8.78 -19.55 4.92
CA ALA A 228 -10.01 -19.62 4.15
C ALA A 228 -11.17 -18.95 4.89
N ASP A 229 -11.33 -19.23 6.18
CA ASP A 229 -12.39 -18.63 7.01
C ASP A 229 -12.24 -17.10 7.08
N LEU A 230 -11.01 -16.60 7.23
CA LEU A 230 -10.72 -15.16 7.22
C LEU A 230 -11.05 -14.51 5.87
N VAL A 231 -10.78 -15.19 4.77
CA VAL A 231 -11.06 -14.68 3.41
C VAL A 231 -12.57 -14.71 3.13
N ASP A 232 -13.28 -15.74 3.55
CA ASP A 232 -14.72 -15.90 3.32
C ASP A 232 -15.53 -14.84 4.08
N THR A 233 -15.03 -14.40 5.23
CA THR A 233 -15.69 -13.35 6.03
C THR A 233 -15.29 -11.92 5.61
N LEU A 234 -14.37 -11.76 4.66
CA LEU A 234 -13.91 -10.45 4.20
C LEU A 234 -15.07 -9.61 3.61
N PRO A 235 -15.36 -8.42 4.14
CA PRO A 235 -16.35 -7.53 3.57
C PRO A 235 -16.04 -7.21 2.10
N ARG A 236 -17.04 -7.31 1.25
CA ARG A 236 -16.93 -6.94 -0.16
C ARG A 236 -17.36 -5.50 -0.34
N ALA A 237 -16.71 -4.78 -1.24
CA ALA A 237 -16.98 -3.39 -1.54
C ALA A 237 -17.27 -3.19 -3.03
N PRO A 238 -18.21 -2.30 -3.39
CA PRO A 238 -18.39 -1.91 -4.78
C PRO A 238 -17.13 -1.20 -5.28
N LYS A 239 -16.82 -1.37 -6.57
CA LYS A 239 -15.76 -0.60 -7.22
C LYS A 239 -16.30 0.77 -7.57
N VAL A 240 -15.94 1.75 -6.77
CA VAL A 240 -16.28 3.17 -6.92
C VAL A 240 -15.02 3.98 -6.66
N ALA A 241 -14.78 4.99 -7.48
CA ALA A 241 -13.72 5.97 -7.25
C ALA A 241 -14.19 7.36 -7.68
N GLU A 242 -13.72 8.36 -6.98
CA GLU A 242 -14.08 9.76 -7.20
C GLU A 242 -12.81 10.61 -7.17
N ASN A 243 -12.72 11.57 -8.08
CA ASN A 243 -11.70 12.60 -8.06
C ASN A 243 -12.28 13.91 -8.60
N ALA A 244 -12.22 14.99 -7.82
CA ALA A 244 -12.81 16.29 -8.14
C ALA A 244 -14.25 16.14 -8.67
N ASP A 245 -14.45 16.42 -9.94
CA ASP A 245 -15.76 16.41 -10.60
C ASP A 245 -16.02 15.11 -11.38
N THR A 246 -15.24 14.08 -11.15
CA THR A 246 -15.34 12.80 -11.89
C THR A 246 -15.61 11.65 -10.94
N ILE A 247 -16.61 10.84 -11.26
CA ILE A 247 -16.92 9.60 -10.55
C ILE A 247 -16.83 8.42 -11.51
N MET A 248 -16.18 7.36 -11.11
CA MET A 248 -16.18 6.08 -11.82
C MET A 248 -16.78 5.00 -10.94
N MET A 249 -17.67 4.18 -11.51
CA MET A 249 -18.25 3.03 -10.80
C MET A 249 -18.39 1.82 -11.73
N TYR A 250 -18.39 0.65 -11.11
CA TYR A 250 -18.70 -0.58 -11.84
C TYR A 250 -20.16 -0.98 -11.63
N VAL A 251 -20.89 -1.17 -12.75
CA VAL A 251 -22.23 -1.73 -12.76
C VAL A 251 -22.20 -3.00 -13.60
N ASN A 252 -22.59 -4.13 -13.02
CA ASN A 252 -22.56 -5.43 -13.69
C ASN A 252 -21.19 -5.75 -14.34
N LYS A 253 -20.11 -5.52 -13.61
CA LYS A 253 -18.70 -5.71 -14.05
C LYS A 253 -18.25 -4.80 -15.19
N ARG A 254 -19.03 -3.78 -15.56
CA ARG A 254 -18.67 -2.79 -16.59
C ARG A 254 -18.38 -1.44 -15.90
N PRO A 255 -17.28 -0.76 -16.26
CA PRO A 255 -16.99 0.57 -15.73
C PRO A 255 -17.86 1.62 -16.44
N TYR A 256 -18.38 2.55 -15.65
CA TYR A 256 -19.10 3.75 -16.09
C TYR A 256 -18.43 4.97 -15.48
N ILE A 257 -18.53 6.09 -16.16
CA ILE A 257 -17.97 7.36 -15.73
C ILE A 257 -19.03 8.46 -15.80
N GLN A 258 -19.00 9.34 -14.84
CA GLN A 258 -19.75 10.60 -14.81
C GLN A 258 -18.75 11.74 -14.68
N LEU A 259 -18.79 12.69 -15.60
CA LEU A 259 -17.96 13.90 -15.61
C LEU A 259 -18.82 15.10 -15.25
N ASP A 260 -18.34 15.98 -14.38
CA ASP A 260 -18.95 17.26 -14.01
C ASP A 260 -20.44 17.17 -13.65
N GLY A 261 -20.85 16.06 -13.01
CA GLY A 261 -22.27 15.83 -12.68
C GLY A 261 -23.21 15.58 -13.86
N GLY A 262 -22.67 15.39 -15.07
CA GLY A 262 -23.41 15.04 -16.27
C GLY A 262 -23.99 13.62 -16.28
N ASP A 263 -24.28 13.10 -17.45
CA ASP A 263 -24.85 11.75 -17.59
C ASP A 263 -23.81 10.66 -17.38
N TRP A 264 -24.24 9.51 -16.87
CA TRP A 264 -23.43 8.31 -16.76
C TRP A 264 -23.20 7.69 -18.15
N THR A 265 -21.94 7.55 -18.54
CA THR A 265 -21.54 6.93 -19.78
C THR A 265 -20.66 5.71 -19.55
N PRO A 266 -20.75 4.67 -20.40
CA PRO A 266 -19.80 3.57 -20.32
C PRO A 266 -18.36 4.06 -20.51
N TYR A 267 -17.43 3.62 -19.63
CA TYR A 267 -16.01 3.93 -19.79
C TYR A 267 -15.50 3.29 -21.11
N PRO A 268 -14.84 4.05 -22.00
CA PRO A 268 -14.38 3.52 -23.27
C PRO A 268 -13.35 2.39 -23.06
N GLN A 269 -13.61 1.23 -23.62
CA GLN A 269 -12.63 0.13 -23.61
C GLN A 269 -11.59 0.35 -24.71
N ASN A 270 -10.34 -0.03 -24.41
CA ASN A 270 -9.21 0.03 -25.36
C ASN A 270 -9.38 -1.01 -26.46
#